data_fa14c66b2b59ffc13d10477dc67b0e57
#
_entry.id   fa14c66b2b59ffc13d10477dc67b0e57
#
_cell.length_a   1.000
_cell.length_b   1.000
_cell.length_c   1.000
_cell.angle_alpha   90.00
_cell.angle_beta   90.00
_cell.angle_gamma   90.00
#
_symmetry.space_group_name_H-M   'P 1'
#
loop_
_entity.id
_entity.type
_entity.pdbx_description
1 polymer ?
#
loop_
_entity_poly.entity_id
_entity_poly.type
_entity_poly.pdbx_seq_one_letter_code
_entity_poly.pdbx_strand_id
1 'polypeptide(L)'
;MRIRSSLWRWVSRSRIWSAFLPVLQNGGKKAFAASPACFLSTRSYEQAKIDCAYSNTNVKLIGISGGVSYGALGMSIILHRTSQQWQLFRTCAFYLPSDRFQTAKLVEALLTDEKPAYIRVGRNAVADIYSEENTPFEMDKATVLSEGTDVLLVACGEMVRPAFDAAAMLKEEGISAGLLDMYCVKPLDKEGLVEAAKKAKVVISNRMSTLHSAVLDRW
;
A
#
# COMPACT_ATOMS: atom_id res chain seq x y z
N MET A 1 19.94 -1.26 -16.64
CA MET A 1 20.33 0.11 -16.21
C MET A 1 20.86 0.05 -14.78
N ARG A 2 22.16 0.29 -14.54
CA ARG A 2 22.74 0.24 -13.19
C ARG A 2 22.37 1.55 -12.47
N ILE A 3 21.38 1.49 -11.58
CA ILE A 3 21.07 2.63 -10.69
C ILE A 3 22.19 2.72 -9.66
N ARG A 4 23.05 3.72 -9.77
CA ARG A 4 24.00 4.08 -8.70
C ARG A 4 23.19 4.77 -7.61
N SER A 5 22.69 4.00 -6.64
CA SER A 5 22.04 4.51 -5.45
C SER A 5 23.07 4.74 -4.35
N SER A 6 23.19 5.95 -3.86
CA SER A 6 23.81 6.19 -2.55
C SER A 6 22.77 5.84 -1.48
N LEU A 7 22.85 4.62 -0.92
CA LEU A 7 21.97 4.18 0.15
C LEU A 7 22.48 4.71 1.50
N TRP A 8 21.78 5.66 2.10
CA TRP A 8 22.10 6.17 3.44
C TRP A 8 21.23 5.47 4.47
N ARG A 9 21.82 4.77 5.43
CA ARG A 9 21.12 4.05 6.49
C ARG A 9 21.09 4.86 7.79
N TRP A 10 19.89 5.36 8.19
CA TRP A 10 19.72 6.12 9.43
C TRP A 10 18.38 5.72 10.10
N VAL A 11 18.35 4.58 10.75
CA VAL A 11 17.10 3.91 11.21
C VAL A 11 16.30 4.72 12.25
N SER A 12 16.92 5.59 13.05
CA SER A 12 16.22 6.23 14.17
C SER A 12 15.87 7.73 14.00
N ARG A 13 16.18 8.32 12.84
CA ARG A 13 16.03 9.78 12.61
C ARG A 13 14.98 10.12 11.56
N SER A 14 13.79 9.51 11.65
CA SER A 14 12.70 9.70 10.67
C SER A 14 12.31 11.17 10.41
N ARG A 15 12.37 12.04 11.44
CA ARG A 15 12.10 13.48 11.29
C ARG A 15 13.09 14.16 10.35
N ILE A 16 14.39 13.86 10.50
CA ILE A 16 15.44 14.44 9.66
C ILE A 16 15.26 14.00 8.21
N TRP A 17 14.91 12.72 7.99
CA TRP A 17 14.66 12.22 6.65
C TRP A 17 13.52 12.94 5.97
N SER A 18 12.38 13.06 6.63
CA SER A 18 11.21 13.68 6.03
C SER A 18 11.46 15.15 5.64
N ALA A 19 12.30 15.88 6.39
CA ALA A 19 12.69 17.24 6.06
C ALA A 19 13.80 17.32 4.99
N PHE A 20 14.74 16.35 4.97
CA PHE A 20 15.89 16.38 4.07
C PHE A 20 15.58 15.88 2.65
N LEU A 21 14.64 14.96 2.51
CA LEU A 21 14.29 14.37 1.22
C LEU A 21 13.74 15.38 0.20
N PRO A 22 12.89 16.35 0.56
CA PRO A 22 12.47 17.39 -0.36
C PRO A 22 13.64 18.25 -0.90
N VAL A 23 14.68 18.47 -0.08
CA VAL A 23 15.89 19.18 -0.52
C VAL A 23 16.64 18.39 -1.58
N LEU A 24 16.77 17.06 -1.39
CA LEU A 24 17.38 16.18 -2.41
C LEU A 24 16.57 16.16 -3.71
N GLN A 25 15.25 16.16 -3.61
CA GLN A 25 14.36 16.19 -4.76
C GLN A 25 14.50 17.50 -5.53
N ASN A 26 14.58 18.65 -4.86
CA ASN A 26 14.83 19.94 -5.49
C ASN A 26 16.18 19.98 -6.24
N GLY A 27 17.15 19.14 -5.85
CA GLY A 27 18.39 18.87 -6.58
C GLY A 27 18.24 17.86 -7.74
N GLY A 28 17.03 17.55 -8.20
CA GLY A 28 16.75 16.63 -9.31
C GLY A 28 16.91 15.14 -8.97
N LYS A 29 16.93 14.76 -7.68
CA LYS A 29 17.06 13.36 -7.24
C LYS A 29 15.70 12.76 -6.94
N LYS A 30 15.49 11.49 -7.34
CA LYS A 30 14.32 10.72 -6.90
C LYS A 30 14.59 10.22 -5.47
N ALA A 31 13.80 10.71 -4.51
CA ALA A 31 14.06 10.47 -3.09
C ALA A 31 13.13 9.38 -2.55
N PHE A 32 13.72 8.27 -2.10
CA PHE A 32 13.03 7.17 -1.41
C PHE A 32 13.54 7.06 0.02
N ALA A 33 12.63 6.95 1.00
CA ALA A 33 12.99 6.68 2.39
C ALA A 33 12.15 5.54 2.95
N ALA A 34 12.83 4.59 3.59
CA ALA A 34 12.19 3.47 4.28
C ALA A 34 12.42 3.54 5.79
N SER A 35 11.35 3.35 6.56
CA SER A 35 11.38 3.31 8.03
C SER A 35 10.19 2.50 8.55
N PRO A 36 10.22 2.02 9.80
CA PRO A 36 9.00 1.45 10.39
C PRO A 36 7.82 2.39 10.25
N ALA A 37 6.66 1.86 9.85
CA ALA A 37 5.47 2.63 9.53
C ALA A 37 5.02 3.54 10.69
N CYS A 38 5.15 3.08 11.94
CA CYS A 38 4.84 3.86 13.13
C CYS A 38 5.70 5.14 13.24
N PHE A 39 6.99 5.09 12.90
CA PHE A 39 7.86 6.26 12.99
C PHE A 39 7.55 7.30 11.91
N LEU A 40 7.20 6.86 10.71
CA LEU A 40 6.78 7.76 9.63
C LEU A 40 5.43 8.41 9.93
N SER A 41 4.51 7.67 10.53
CA SER A 41 3.12 8.12 10.73
C SER A 41 2.89 8.85 12.05
N THR A 42 3.79 8.76 13.02
CA THR A 42 3.66 9.48 14.30
C THR A 42 4.78 10.46 14.51
N ARG A 43 6.03 9.98 14.57
CA ARG A 43 7.19 10.81 14.88
C ARG A 43 7.52 11.87 13.83
N SER A 44 7.34 11.55 12.55
CA SER A 44 7.60 12.46 11.41
C SER A 44 6.34 12.88 10.65
N TYR A 45 5.17 12.78 11.30
CA TYR A 45 3.90 13.07 10.64
C TYR A 45 3.81 14.50 10.13
N GLU A 46 4.26 15.47 10.93
CA GLU A 46 4.22 16.88 10.55
C GLU A 46 5.13 17.17 9.35
N GLN A 47 6.37 16.69 9.37
CA GLN A 47 7.30 16.85 8.25
C GLN A 47 6.77 16.18 6.99
N ALA A 48 6.22 14.98 7.12
CA ALA A 48 5.59 14.29 5.98
C ALA A 48 4.38 15.07 5.43
N LYS A 49 3.58 15.69 6.33
CA LYS A 49 2.45 16.52 5.94
C LYS A 49 2.87 17.79 5.21
N ILE A 50 3.81 18.53 5.77
CA ILE A 50 4.21 19.85 5.25
C ILE A 50 5.22 19.71 4.11
N ASP A 51 6.34 19.02 4.38
CA ASP A 51 7.49 19.01 3.47
C ASP A 51 7.27 18.07 2.28
N CYS A 52 6.49 17.00 2.44
CA CYS A 52 6.22 16.07 1.34
C CYS A 52 4.85 16.33 0.70
N ALA A 53 3.76 16.23 1.47
CA ALA A 53 2.41 16.24 0.91
C ALA A 53 1.94 17.66 0.53
N TYR A 54 2.01 18.63 1.45
CA TYR A 54 1.57 20.01 1.19
C TYR A 54 2.42 20.69 0.13
N SER A 55 3.74 20.54 0.21
CA SER A 55 4.68 21.08 -0.77
C SER A 55 4.70 20.29 -2.09
N ASN A 56 3.93 19.21 -2.18
CA ASN A 56 3.80 18.34 -3.37
C ASN A 56 5.17 17.91 -3.92
N THR A 57 6.10 17.52 -3.06
CA THR A 57 7.45 17.12 -3.43
C THR A 57 7.50 15.64 -3.83
N ASN A 58 8.28 15.33 -4.87
CA ASN A 58 8.42 13.94 -5.36
C ASN A 58 9.25 13.07 -4.40
N VAL A 59 8.69 12.79 -3.26
CA VAL A 59 9.28 11.94 -2.21
C VAL A 59 8.45 10.67 -2.05
N LYS A 60 9.10 9.51 -2.03
CA LYS A 60 8.48 8.21 -1.81
C LYS A 60 8.83 7.70 -0.40
N LEU A 61 7.84 7.64 0.48
CA LEU A 61 7.99 7.18 1.85
C LEU A 61 7.52 5.72 1.97
N ILE A 62 8.42 4.81 2.39
CA ILE A 62 8.12 3.39 2.53
C ILE A 62 7.99 3.07 4.01
N GLY A 63 6.76 2.81 4.44
CA GLY A 63 6.43 2.37 5.79
C GLY A 63 6.48 0.85 5.91
N ILE A 64 7.46 0.33 6.63
CA ILE A 64 7.62 -1.10 6.85
C ILE A 64 6.78 -1.51 8.05
N SER A 65 5.96 -2.57 7.89
CA SER A 65 5.08 -3.10 8.92
C SER A 65 4.03 -2.10 9.41
N GLY A 66 2.80 -2.50 9.41
CA GLY A 66 1.67 -1.72 9.92
C GLY A 66 0.75 -2.58 10.78
N GLY A 67 -0.25 -1.99 11.40
CA GLY A 67 -1.17 -2.70 12.27
C GLY A 67 -0.47 -3.38 13.43
N VAL A 68 -0.79 -4.65 13.67
CA VAL A 68 -0.30 -5.47 14.80
C VAL A 68 0.89 -6.36 14.45
N SER A 69 1.52 -6.19 13.29
CA SER A 69 2.59 -7.07 12.79
C SER A 69 3.81 -7.18 13.72
N TYR A 70 4.02 -6.20 14.61
CA TYR A 70 5.07 -6.19 15.64
C TYR A 70 4.56 -6.61 17.03
N GLY A 71 3.52 -7.41 17.14
CA GLY A 71 2.85 -7.76 18.39
C GLY A 71 3.76 -7.94 19.60
N ALA A 72 4.88 -8.66 19.48
CA ALA A 72 5.85 -8.89 20.55
C ALA A 72 6.60 -7.63 21.04
N LEU A 73 6.63 -6.55 20.27
CA LEU A 73 7.30 -5.29 20.62
C LEU A 73 6.36 -4.27 21.28
N GLY A 74 5.10 -4.63 21.49
CA GLY A 74 4.10 -3.86 22.22
C GLY A 74 3.63 -2.58 21.49
N MET A 75 2.87 -1.77 22.22
CA MET A 75 2.14 -0.59 21.71
C MET A 75 3.02 0.50 21.10
N SER A 76 4.30 0.54 21.41
CA SER A 76 5.22 1.56 20.88
C SER A 76 5.45 1.48 19.37
N ILE A 77 5.20 0.31 18.77
CA ILE A 77 5.39 0.05 17.34
C ILE A 77 4.09 -0.39 16.65
N ILE A 78 3.06 -0.73 17.43
CA ILE A 78 1.73 -1.03 16.90
C ILE A 78 1.07 0.26 16.41
N LEU A 79 0.57 0.25 15.19
CA LEU A 79 -0.03 1.42 14.57
C LEU A 79 -1.40 1.13 13.97
N HIS A 80 -2.44 1.56 14.68
CA HIS A 80 -3.83 1.28 14.31
C HIS A 80 -4.42 2.22 13.25
N ARG A 81 -3.87 3.43 13.04
CA ARG A 81 -4.50 4.49 12.24
C ARG A 81 -3.65 5.03 11.08
N THR A 82 -2.60 4.33 10.66
CA THR A 82 -1.70 4.81 9.60
C THR A 82 -2.44 5.17 8.32
N SER A 83 -3.32 4.27 7.88
CA SER A 83 -4.03 4.43 6.61
C SER A 83 -4.93 5.66 6.60
N GLN A 84 -5.61 5.95 7.70
CA GLN A 84 -6.46 7.14 7.82
C GLN A 84 -5.65 8.43 7.75
N GLN A 85 -4.50 8.50 8.42
CA GLN A 85 -3.64 9.68 8.42
C GLN A 85 -3.13 10.01 7.02
N TRP A 86 -2.68 9.00 6.27
CA TRP A 86 -2.17 9.19 4.91
C TRP A 86 -3.26 9.50 3.88
N GLN A 87 -4.47 9.03 4.09
CA GLN A 87 -5.61 9.41 3.25
C GLN A 87 -5.98 10.91 3.34
N LEU A 88 -5.69 11.56 4.47
CA LEU A 88 -5.96 12.98 4.64
C LEU A 88 -5.04 13.89 3.80
N PHE A 89 -3.89 13.41 3.38
CA PHE A 89 -2.96 14.19 2.55
C PHE A 89 -3.41 14.21 1.09
N ARG A 90 -4.06 15.26 0.65
CA ARG A 90 -4.74 15.33 -0.67
C ARG A 90 -3.83 14.98 -1.85
N THR A 91 -2.58 15.41 -1.83
CA THR A 91 -1.60 15.23 -2.90
C THR A 91 -0.84 13.91 -2.84
N CYS A 92 -0.77 13.27 -1.67
CA CYS A 92 0.04 12.07 -1.45
C CYS A 92 -0.73 10.82 -1.86
N ALA A 93 -0.16 10.04 -2.78
CA ALA A 93 -0.67 8.72 -3.12
C ALA A 93 -0.41 7.71 -1.99
N PHE A 94 -1.23 6.65 -1.91
CA PHE A 94 -1.07 5.60 -0.91
C PHE A 94 -1.26 4.22 -1.52
N TYR A 95 -0.22 3.40 -1.43
CA TYR A 95 -0.15 2.08 -2.02
C TYR A 95 0.13 0.98 -0.99
N LEU A 96 -0.47 -0.18 -1.20
CA LEU A 96 -0.35 -1.38 -0.38
C LEU A 96 -0.12 -2.59 -1.30
N PRO A 97 1.09 -2.76 -1.85
CA PRO A 97 1.36 -3.90 -2.72
C PRO A 97 1.23 -5.22 -1.95
N SER A 98 0.78 -6.27 -2.65
CA SER A 98 0.40 -7.55 -2.07
C SER A 98 1.56 -8.54 -1.95
N ASP A 99 2.51 -8.52 -2.89
CA ASP A 99 3.68 -9.37 -2.88
C ASP A 99 4.94 -8.68 -3.44
N ARG A 100 6.03 -9.44 -3.57
CA ARG A 100 7.32 -8.93 -4.05
C ARG A 100 7.29 -8.51 -5.52
N PHE A 101 6.54 -9.20 -6.36
CA PHE A 101 6.47 -8.91 -7.80
C PHE A 101 5.68 -7.62 -8.05
N GLN A 102 4.53 -7.48 -7.43
CA GLN A 102 3.77 -6.24 -7.50
C GLN A 102 4.53 -5.06 -6.87
N THR A 103 5.26 -5.31 -5.76
CA THR A 103 6.12 -4.29 -5.14
C THR A 103 7.21 -3.82 -6.11
N ALA A 104 7.85 -4.75 -6.85
CA ALA A 104 8.88 -4.40 -7.82
C ALA A 104 8.32 -3.54 -8.96
N LYS A 105 7.16 -3.92 -9.51
CA LYS A 105 6.46 -3.14 -10.55
C LYS A 105 6.04 -1.76 -10.07
N LEU A 106 5.51 -1.68 -8.83
CA LEU A 106 5.15 -0.40 -8.21
C LEU A 106 6.38 0.51 -8.07
N VAL A 107 7.49 -0.01 -7.55
CA VAL A 107 8.72 0.78 -7.39
C VAL A 107 9.25 1.26 -8.75
N GLU A 108 9.21 0.41 -9.78
CA GLU A 108 9.59 0.77 -11.14
C GLU A 108 8.72 1.91 -11.69
N ALA A 109 7.40 1.83 -11.52
CA ALA A 109 6.47 2.89 -11.92
C ALA A 109 6.69 4.20 -11.14
N LEU A 110 6.99 4.11 -9.84
CA LEU A 110 7.28 5.27 -8.99
C LEU A 110 8.58 6.00 -9.34
N LEU A 111 9.49 5.39 -10.12
CA LEU A 111 10.67 6.09 -10.64
C LEU A 111 10.30 7.14 -11.69
N THR A 112 9.18 6.99 -12.36
CA THR A 112 8.69 7.95 -13.38
C THR A 112 7.57 8.84 -12.85
N ASP A 113 6.85 8.42 -11.82
CA ASP A 113 5.78 9.18 -11.19
C ASP A 113 6.34 10.35 -10.37
N GLU A 114 5.74 11.53 -10.52
CA GLU A 114 6.20 12.78 -9.88
C GLU A 114 5.43 13.13 -8.58
N LYS A 115 4.38 12.39 -8.23
CA LYS A 115 3.56 12.64 -7.03
C LYS A 115 4.28 12.17 -5.76
N PRO A 116 4.11 12.84 -4.61
CA PRO A 116 4.46 12.25 -3.34
C PRO A 116 3.68 10.96 -3.11
N ALA A 117 4.34 9.93 -2.56
CA ALA A 117 3.67 8.67 -2.31
C ALA A 117 4.10 8.06 -0.96
N TYR A 118 3.14 7.44 -0.30
CA TYR A 118 3.38 6.57 0.84
C TYR A 118 3.08 5.12 0.43
N ILE A 119 4.07 4.28 0.60
CA ILE A 119 3.97 2.85 0.31
C ILE A 119 4.04 2.10 1.63
N ARG A 120 3.10 1.23 1.93
CA ARG A 120 3.17 0.35 3.09
C ARG A 120 3.44 -1.08 2.64
N VAL A 121 4.53 -1.64 3.14
CA VAL A 121 4.90 -3.03 2.92
C VAL A 121 4.83 -3.83 4.22
N GLY A 122 4.53 -5.11 4.11
CA GLY A 122 4.49 -6.03 5.23
C GLY A 122 5.87 -6.28 5.85
N ARG A 123 5.88 -6.89 7.03
CA ARG A 123 7.09 -7.36 7.70
C ARG A 123 7.41 -8.79 7.37
N ASN A 124 6.38 -9.62 7.33
CA ASN A 124 6.52 -11.05 7.12
C ASN A 124 6.56 -11.35 5.62
N ALA A 125 7.26 -12.42 5.26
CA ALA A 125 7.16 -12.95 3.92
C ALA A 125 5.72 -13.45 3.68
N VAL A 126 5.14 -13.04 2.57
CA VAL A 126 3.86 -13.57 2.06
C VAL A 126 4.17 -14.50 0.90
N ALA A 127 3.35 -15.54 0.74
CA ALA A 127 3.44 -16.39 -0.44
C ALA A 127 3.08 -15.58 -1.68
N ASP A 128 3.83 -15.79 -2.75
CA ASP A 128 3.64 -15.07 -4.00
C ASP A 128 2.25 -15.36 -4.59
N ILE A 129 1.62 -14.32 -5.10
CA ILE A 129 0.35 -14.35 -5.85
C ILE A 129 0.65 -14.19 -7.33
N TYR A 130 1.59 -13.31 -7.64
CA TYR A 130 2.07 -13.01 -8.97
C TYR A 130 3.38 -13.76 -9.28
N SER A 131 3.82 -13.67 -10.52
CA SER A 131 5.11 -14.20 -10.98
C SER A 131 5.84 -13.16 -11.83
N GLU A 132 7.10 -13.38 -12.12
CA GLU A 132 7.89 -12.47 -12.96
C GLU A 132 7.26 -12.27 -14.35
N GLU A 133 6.69 -13.34 -14.89
CA GLU A 133 6.07 -13.35 -16.23
C GLU A 133 4.61 -12.88 -16.22
N ASN A 134 3.91 -13.04 -15.10
CA ASN A 134 2.48 -12.73 -14.97
C ASN A 134 2.23 -11.84 -13.74
N THR A 135 2.56 -10.57 -13.88
CA THR A 135 2.24 -9.51 -12.92
C THR A 135 1.52 -8.40 -13.68
N PRO A 136 0.20 -8.53 -13.88
CA PRO A 136 -0.57 -7.43 -14.48
C PRO A 136 -0.49 -6.23 -13.54
N PHE A 137 0.02 -5.13 -14.06
CA PHE A 137 0.22 -3.92 -13.28
C PHE A 137 -0.07 -2.68 -14.13
N GLU A 138 -1.01 -1.88 -13.68
CA GLU A 138 -1.29 -0.55 -14.21
C GLU A 138 -1.33 0.44 -13.03
N MET A 139 -0.60 1.53 -13.15
CA MET A 139 -0.51 2.51 -12.08
C MET A 139 -1.88 3.09 -11.75
N ASP A 140 -2.19 3.18 -10.45
CA ASP A 140 -3.47 3.71 -9.92
C ASP A 140 -4.72 2.87 -10.27
N LYS A 141 -4.56 1.64 -10.77
CA LYS A 141 -5.66 0.73 -11.10
C LYS A 141 -5.63 -0.52 -10.22
N ALA A 142 -6.80 -1.02 -9.85
CA ALA A 142 -6.93 -2.31 -9.18
C ALA A 142 -6.68 -3.48 -10.15
N THR A 143 -6.22 -4.61 -9.62
CA THR A 143 -5.99 -5.83 -10.40
C THR A 143 -7.08 -6.86 -10.12
N VAL A 144 -7.81 -7.28 -11.14
CA VAL A 144 -8.77 -8.39 -11.03
C VAL A 144 -7.99 -9.70 -11.08
N LEU A 145 -7.99 -10.45 -9.98
CA LEU A 145 -7.32 -11.75 -9.87
C LEU A 145 -8.24 -12.91 -10.27
N SER A 146 -9.52 -12.80 -9.94
CA SER A 146 -10.56 -13.73 -10.39
C SER A 146 -11.90 -13.04 -10.54
N GLU A 147 -12.72 -13.51 -11.47
CA GLU A 147 -14.10 -13.07 -11.60
C GLU A 147 -15.03 -14.02 -10.81
N GLY A 148 -16.12 -13.49 -10.27
CA GLY A 148 -17.13 -14.24 -9.53
C GLY A 148 -18.47 -13.52 -9.50
N THR A 149 -19.56 -14.29 -9.38
CA THR A 149 -20.93 -13.77 -9.43
C THR A 149 -21.65 -13.80 -8.10
N ASP A 150 -21.20 -14.60 -7.12
CA ASP A 150 -21.85 -14.69 -5.82
C ASP A 150 -21.23 -13.73 -4.83
N VAL A 151 -19.90 -13.71 -4.72
CA VAL A 151 -19.19 -12.83 -3.80
C VAL A 151 -17.99 -12.20 -4.47
N LEU A 152 -17.76 -10.91 -4.21
CA LEU A 152 -16.52 -10.21 -4.55
C LEU A 152 -15.71 -9.98 -3.27
N LEU A 153 -14.50 -10.54 -3.22
CA LEU A 153 -13.52 -10.25 -2.19
C LEU A 153 -12.66 -9.08 -2.65
N VAL A 154 -12.62 -8.01 -1.87
CA VAL A 154 -11.74 -6.85 -2.13
C VAL A 154 -10.67 -6.82 -1.05
N ALA A 155 -9.43 -7.01 -1.44
CA ALA A 155 -8.31 -7.09 -0.50
C ALA A 155 -7.17 -6.15 -0.91
N CYS A 156 -6.28 -5.82 0.03
CA CYS A 156 -5.10 -5.00 -0.22
C CYS A 156 -3.91 -5.46 0.61
N GLY A 157 -2.71 -5.32 0.06
CA GLY A 157 -1.46 -5.67 0.73
C GLY A 157 -1.40 -7.15 1.14
N GLU A 158 -0.88 -7.41 2.33
CA GLU A 158 -0.71 -8.78 2.87
C GLU A 158 -2.02 -9.60 2.93
N MET A 159 -3.19 -8.94 2.89
CA MET A 159 -4.49 -9.63 2.96
C MET A 159 -4.97 -10.18 1.63
N VAL A 160 -4.30 -9.87 0.51
CA VAL A 160 -4.67 -10.43 -0.80
C VAL A 160 -4.42 -11.93 -0.85
N ARG A 161 -3.33 -12.42 -0.24
CA ARG A 161 -3.04 -13.86 -0.20
C ARG A 161 -4.09 -14.65 0.58
N PRO A 162 -4.46 -14.31 1.82
CA PRO A 162 -5.58 -14.96 2.52
C PRO A 162 -6.90 -14.89 1.75
N ALA A 163 -7.18 -13.78 1.07
CA ALA A 163 -8.39 -13.65 0.26
C ALA A 163 -8.35 -14.56 -0.98
N PHE A 164 -7.18 -14.74 -1.58
CA PHE A 164 -6.97 -15.68 -2.68
C PHE A 164 -7.23 -17.12 -2.26
N ASP A 165 -6.69 -17.53 -1.09
CA ASP A 165 -6.91 -18.87 -0.55
C ASP A 165 -8.40 -19.07 -0.19
N ALA A 166 -9.05 -18.06 0.40
CA ALA A 166 -10.48 -18.10 0.70
C ALA A 166 -11.35 -18.20 -0.56
N ALA A 167 -11.00 -17.51 -1.65
CA ALA A 167 -11.71 -17.63 -2.92
C ALA A 167 -11.62 -19.07 -3.50
N ALA A 168 -10.46 -19.72 -3.34
CA ALA A 168 -10.29 -21.11 -3.74
C ALA A 168 -11.17 -22.07 -2.91
N MET A 169 -11.23 -21.89 -1.58
CA MET A 169 -12.08 -22.67 -0.70
C MET A 169 -13.57 -22.48 -1.01
N LEU A 170 -14.00 -21.24 -1.25
CA LEU A 170 -15.40 -20.96 -1.65
C LEU A 170 -15.77 -21.65 -2.97
N LYS A 171 -14.83 -21.72 -3.91
CA LYS A 171 -15.05 -22.41 -5.18
C LYS A 171 -15.24 -23.92 -5.00
N GLU A 172 -14.56 -24.55 -4.03
CA GLU A 172 -14.76 -25.97 -3.69
C GLU A 172 -16.17 -26.22 -3.12
N GLU A 173 -16.73 -25.21 -2.42
CA GLU A 173 -18.10 -25.22 -1.92
C GLU A 173 -19.17 -24.84 -2.96
N GLY A 174 -18.77 -24.60 -4.22
CA GLY A 174 -19.67 -24.24 -5.31
C GLY A 174 -20.09 -22.76 -5.33
N ILE A 175 -19.40 -21.90 -4.55
CA ILE A 175 -19.66 -20.46 -4.50
C ILE A 175 -18.70 -19.74 -5.47
N SER A 176 -19.27 -18.97 -6.40
CA SER A 176 -18.50 -18.21 -7.40
C SER A 176 -17.92 -16.93 -6.77
N ALA A 177 -16.65 -17.00 -6.35
CA ALA A 177 -15.94 -15.90 -5.71
C ALA A 177 -15.01 -15.14 -6.67
N GLY A 178 -15.22 -13.83 -6.79
CA GLY A 178 -14.29 -12.90 -7.44
C GLY A 178 -13.29 -12.34 -6.43
N LEU A 179 -12.10 -11.96 -6.90
CA LEU A 179 -11.07 -11.33 -6.08
C LEU A 179 -10.48 -10.12 -6.78
N LEU A 180 -10.50 -8.98 -6.10
CA LEU A 180 -9.94 -7.71 -6.54
C LEU A 180 -8.77 -7.32 -5.61
N ASP A 181 -7.58 -7.21 -6.16
CA ASP A 181 -6.41 -6.65 -5.48
C ASP A 181 -6.40 -5.13 -5.62
N MET A 182 -6.80 -4.44 -4.54
CA MET A 182 -6.87 -2.99 -4.45
C MET A 182 -5.57 -2.44 -3.86
N TYR A 183 -4.43 -2.66 -4.51
CA TYR A 183 -3.13 -2.18 -4.03
C TYR A 183 -3.06 -0.64 -3.97
N CYS A 184 -3.81 0.06 -4.82
CA CYS A 184 -3.91 1.52 -4.83
C CYS A 184 -5.11 1.98 -3.98
N VAL A 185 -4.82 2.38 -2.73
CA VAL A 185 -5.84 2.91 -1.81
C VAL A 185 -6.17 4.37 -2.13
N LYS A 186 -5.16 5.09 -2.64
CA LYS A 186 -5.28 6.47 -3.09
C LYS A 186 -4.27 6.78 -4.20
N PRO A 187 -4.73 7.23 -5.38
CA PRO A 187 -6.13 7.34 -5.77
C PRO A 187 -6.83 5.98 -5.74
N LEU A 188 -8.12 5.97 -5.48
CA LEU A 188 -8.92 4.76 -5.52
C LEU A 188 -9.41 4.52 -6.95
N ASP A 189 -9.23 3.31 -7.46
CA ASP A 189 -9.85 2.87 -8.71
C ASP A 189 -11.35 2.60 -8.51
N LYS A 190 -12.13 3.68 -8.49
CA LYS A 190 -13.58 3.60 -8.30
C LYS A 190 -14.29 2.89 -9.44
N GLU A 191 -13.82 3.10 -10.66
CA GLU A 191 -14.43 2.50 -11.85
C GLU A 191 -14.25 0.98 -11.83
N GLY A 192 -13.02 0.51 -11.63
CA GLY A 192 -12.72 -0.91 -11.53
C GLY A 192 -13.44 -1.58 -10.36
N LEU A 193 -13.52 -0.90 -9.20
CA LEU A 193 -14.27 -1.41 -8.04
C LEU A 193 -15.77 -1.55 -8.34
N VAL A 194 -16.39 -0.51 -8.91
CA VAL A 194 -17.83 -0.51 -9.23
C VAL A 194 -18.14 -1.54 -10.32
N GLU A 195 -17.29 -1.68 -11.31
CA GLU A 195 -17.46 -2.67 -12.38
C GLU A 195 -17.39 -4.11 -11.84
N ALA A 196 -16.42 -4.40 -10.98
CA ALA A 196 -16.31 -5.69 -10.32
C ALA A 196 -17.50 -5.94 -9.36
N ALA A 197 -17.91 -4.94 -8.59
CA ALA A 197 -19.00 -5.05 -7.63
C ALA A 197 -20.36 -5.30 -8.28
N LYS A 198 -20.62 -4.76 -9.47
CA LYS A 198 -21.87 -4.99 -10.23
C LYS A 198 -22.08 -6.45 -10.65
N LYS A 199 -21.00 -7.22 -10.76
CA LYS A 199 -21.04 -8.64 -11.16
C LYS A 199 -21.40 -9.56 -10.00
N ALA A 200 -21.21 -9.14 -8.74
CA ALA A 200 -21.37 -9.96 -7.55
C ALA A 200 -22.61 -9.57 -6.75
N LYS A 201 -23.20 -10.55 -6.06
CA LYS A 201 -24.34 -10.34 -5.15
C LYS A 201 -23.94 -9.70 -3.83
N VAL A 202 -22.73 -10.01 -3.35
CA VAL A 202 -22.19 -9.54 -2.07
C VAL A 202 -20.74 -9.07 -2.28
N VAL A 203 -20.37 -7.98 -1.63
CA VAL A 203 -18.99 -7.48 -1.61
C VAL A 203 -18.45 -7.57 -0.20
N ILE A 204 -17.31 -8.24 -0.04
CA ILE A 204 -16.62 -8.40 1.25
C ILE A 204 -15.26 -7.73 1.14
N SER A 205 -15.01 -6.76 2.01
CA SER A 205 -13.68 -6.12 2.10
C SER A 205 -12.82 -6.82 3.13
N ASN A 206 -11.60 -7.20 2.74
CA ASN A 206 -10.64 -7.89 3.59
C ASN A 206 -9.39 -7.03 3.82
N ARG A 207 -9.02 -6.82 5.09
CA ARG A 207 -7.91 -5.94 5.46
C ARG A 207 -7.29 -6.31 6.80
N MET A 208 -6.03 -5.95 6.99
CA MET A 208 -5.32 -6.09 8.24
C MET A 208 -5.39 -4.78 9.04
N SER A 209 -6.46 -4.61 9.83
CA SER A 209 -6.65 -3.44 10.72
C SER A 209 -7.62 -3.75 11.83
N THR A 210 -7.62 -2.96 12.90
CA THR A 210 -8.59 -3.05 13.99
C THR A 210 -9.96 -2.52 13.58
N LEU A 211 -11.01 -3.05 14.20
CA LEU A 211 -12.45 -2.86 13.91
C LEU A 211 -12.94 -1.41 13.72
N HIS A 212 -12.20 -0.41 14.20
CA HIS A 212 -12.66 0.98 14.23
C HIS A 212 -11.98 1.92 13.22
N SER A 213 -11.17 1.43 12.30
CA SER A 213 -10.41 2.28 11.38
C SER A 213 -10.30 1.74 9.97
N ALA A 214 -11.44 1.38 9.42
CA ALA A 214 -11.54 0.81 8.10
C ALA A 214 -11.08 1.76 7.00
N VAL A 215 -10.06 1.35 6.24
CA VAL A 215 -9.70 2.02 4.98
C VAL A 215 -10.88 1.98 4.01
N LEU A 216 -11.64 0.89 4.07
CA LEU A 216 -12.76 0.60 3.16
C LEU A 216 -14.13 1.08 3.66
N ASP A 217 -14.27 1.54 4.91
CA ASP A 217 -15.55 2.03 5.47
C ASP A 217 -16.04 3.35 4.82
N ARG A 218 -15.27 3.90 3.89
CA ARG A 218 -15.59 5.14 3.16
C ARG A 218 -15.71 4.97 1.65
N TRP A 219 -15.76 3.74 1.18
CA TRP A 219 -15.94 3.42 -0.25
C TRP A 219 -17.41 3.27 -0.62
#